data_6b91a210ffd4aed923db810306a9c7f3
#
_entry.id   6b91a210ffd4aed923db810306a9c7f3
#
_cell.length_a   1.000
_cell.length_b   1.000
_cell.length_c   1.000
_cell.angle_alpha   90.00
_cell.angle_beta   90.00
_cell.angle_gamma   90.00
#
_symmetry.space_group_name_H-M   'P 1'
#
loop_
_entity.id
_entity.type
_entity.pdbx_description
1 polymer ?
#
loop_
_entity_poly.entity_id
_entity_poly.type
_entity_poly.pdbx_seq_one_letter_code
_entity_poly.pdbx_strand_id
1 'polypeptide(L)'
;MTLLSRRKVLAALAALSAVSMLPANLASAAGKIKVAGIYTQPIQQKWDARLHQALEVAKAAGKIEYSFSEKVSNTDYIRVLREYAESGVQLIVGEAFGISREARKVADEYPNVAFVMGDPFKPHGSNFSVFDNYIHEPCYLMGIIAGSMTKSKKIGMVGGYPIGEVNRLFHAFMAGAKSVDPAIEFKVTFIGSWYDPPKAKEAAFAQIESGVDILYAERAGVVDAAREKGILAFGNVNDMNKEENGKDVVVTSALWHMESAIDYAIEQVKAGSFKAEDYKEWTMMQKGGASLAPYYEFEDKIPADAKAKVAALSKKIMSGEFVVEINDNEPKSTF
;
A
#
# COMPACT_ATOMS: atom_id res chain seq x y z
N MET A 1 73.17 -3.21 60.88
CA MET A 1 72.21 -3.88 61.75
C MET A 1 71.03 -3.00 61.97
N THR A 2 69.88 -3.35 61.38
CA THR A 2 68.54 -3.12 61.97
C THR A 2 67.50 -3.70 61.00
N LEU A 3 66.79 -4.67 61.52
CA LEU A 3 65.70 -5.42 60.83
C LEU A 3 64.53 -4.51 60.45
N LEU A 4 64.24 -4.38 59.22
CA LEU A 4 62.98 -3.78 58.73
C LEU A 4 61.92 -4.86 58.55
N SER A 5 60.87 -4.67 59.29
CA SER A 5 59.78 -5.61 59.57
C SER A 5 58.97 -5.98 58.31
N ARG A 6 58.68 -7.30 58.25
CA ARG A 6 57.88 -7.97 57.21
C ARG A 6 56.37 -7.58 57.17
N ARG A 7 56.00 -6.43 57.73
CA ARG A 7 54.56 -6.04 57.87
C ARG A 7 54.07 -4.95 56.93
N LYS A 8 54.84 -4.52 55.92
CA LYS A 8 54.42 -3.45 55.00
C LYS A 8 54.32 -3.86 53.54
N VAL A 9 54.33 -5.16 53.21
CA VAL A 9 54.23 -5.67 51.84
C VAL A 9 52.84 -6.35 51.55
N LEU A 10 51.96 -6.45 52.53
CA LEU A 10 50.63 -7.11 52.37
C LEU A 10 49.43 -6.16 52.25
N ALA A 11 49.66 -4.85 52.09
CA ALA A 11 48.61 -3.86 51.97
C ALA A 11 48.47 -3.23 50.58
N ALA A 12 49.17 -3.73 49.55
CA ALA A 12 49.18 -3.12 48.20
C ALA A 12 48.66 -4.05 47.09
N LEU A 13 47.97 -5.16 47.42
CA LEU A 13 47.48 -6.13 46.43
C LEU A 13 45.99 -6.45 46.56
N ALA A 14 45.21 -5.61 47.26
CA ALA A 14 43.75 -5.78 47.45
C ALA A 14 42.88 -4.66 46.80
N ALA A 15 43.41 -3.95 45.80
CA ALA A 15 42.70 -2.82 45.17
C ALA A 15 42.79 -2.83 43.65
N LEU A 16 42.63 -3.99 42.98
CA LEU A 16 42.44 -4.02 41.50
C LEU A 16 41.64 -5.30 41.11
N SER A 17 40.38 -5.39 41.47
CA SER A 17 39.43 -6.28 40.84
C SER A 17 37.98 -5.83 41.09
N ALA A 18 37.74 -4.52 40.96
CA ALA A 18 36.42 -4.04 40.63
C ALA A 18 36.28 -4.14 39.10
N VAL A 19 36.13 -5.34 38.57
CA VAL A 19 35.60 -5.54 37.26
C VAL A 19 34.16 -4.95 37.29
N SER A 20 34.03 -3.74 36.72
CA SER A 20 32.75 -3.18 36.40
C SER A 20 32.02 -4.17 35.50
N MET A 21 31.13 -4.96 36.05
CA MET A 21 30.05 -5.59 35.33
C MET A 21 29.18 -4.44 34.80
N LEU A 22 29.53 -3.93 33.61
CA LEU A 22 28.56 -3.27 32.77
C LEU A 22 27.40 -4.26 32.60
N PRO A 23 26.17 -3.85 32.89
CA PRO A 23 25.04 -4.68 32.53
C PRO A 23 25.19 -4.95 31.03
N ALA A 24 25.43 -6.22 30.68
CA ALA A 24 25.19 -6.66 29.32
C ALA A 24 23.75 -6.21 29.04
N ASN A 25 23.59 -5.20 28.17
CA ASN A 25 22.32 -4.97 27.54
C ASN A 25 21.96 -6.32 26.94
N LEU A 26 21.09 -7.03 27.63
CA LEU A 26 20.22 -8.01 27.04
C LEU A 26 19.38 -7.20 26.04
N ALA A 27 19.94 -6.96 24.85
CA ALA A 27 19.13 -6.83 23.67
C ALA A 27 18.31 -8.11 23.68
N SER A 28 17.10 -8.01 24.24
CA SER A 28 16.09 -9.03 24.12
C SER A 28 16.06 -9.33 22.65
N ALA A 29 16.52 -10.52 22.25
CA ALA A 29 16.20 -11.06 20.95
C ALA A 29 14.67 -11.20 20.99
N ALA A 30 13.99 -10.11 20.63
CA ALA A 30 12.55 -10.09 20.54
C ALA A 30 12.20 -11.17 19.54
N GLY A 31 11.64 -12.28 20.02
CA GLY A 31 11.27 -13.43 19.20
C GLY A 31 10.36 -12.97 18.08
N LYS A 32 10.23 -13.78 17.05
CA LYS A 32 9.26 -13.53 15.99
C LYS A 32 7.87 -13.35 16.60
N ILE A 33 7.16 -12.31 16.22
CA ILE A 33 5.75 -12.17 16.58
C ILE A 33 4.89 -13.00 15.62
N LYS A 34 3.76 -13.50 16.11
CA LYS A 34 2.78 -14.19 15.29
C LYS A 34 1.83 -13.17 14.66
N VAL A 35 1.70 -13.23 13.35
CA VAL A 35 0.87 -12.32 12.55
C VAL A 35 -0.11 -13.11 11.70
N ALA A 36 -1.35 -12.66 11.63
CA ALA A 36 -2.36 -13.21 10.73
C ALA A 36 -2.77 -12.20 9.66
N GLY A 37 -2.98 -12.69 8.43
CA GLY A 37 -3.62 -11.96 7.34
C GLY A 37 -5.05 -12.46 7.12
N ILE A 38 -6.01 -11.55 6.92
CA ILE A 38 -7.40 -11.94 6.60
C ILE A 38 -7.85 -11.14 5.39
N TYR A 39 -8.17 -11.85 4.29
CA TYR A 39 -8.50 -11.27 2.99
C TYR A 39 -9.90 -11.72 2.55
N THR A 40 -10.72 -10.76 2.09
CA THR A 40 -12.07 -11.10 1.58
C THR A 40 -12.01 -11.62 0.15
N GLN A 41 -10.99 -11.26 -0.60
CA GLN A 41 -10.77 -11.71 -1.97
C GLN A 41 -9.65 -12.77 -2.04
N PRO A 42 -9.50 -13.44 -3.19
CA PRO A 42 -8.33 -14.27 -3.42
C PRO A 42 -7.06 -13.40 -3.46
N ILE A 43 -5.93 -13.94 -3.00
CA ILE A 43 -4.63 -13.23 -3.02
C ILE A 43 -4.13 -12.90 -4.44
N GLN A 44 -4.80 -13.33 -5.50
CA GLN A 44 -4.58 -12.90 -6.88
C GLN A 44 -5.20 -11.51 -7.15
N GLN A 45 -6.14 -11.06 -6.33
CA GLN A 45 -6.66 -9.71 -6.39
C GLN A 45 -5.59 -8.74 -5.90
N LYS A 46 -5.29 -7.68 -6.66
CA LYS A 46 -4.07 -6.88 -6.51
C LYS A 46 -3.97 -6.17 -5.16
N TRP A 47 -5.07 -5.71 -4.59
CA TRP A 47 -5.07 -5.02 -3.31
C TRP A 47 -4.69 -5.98 -2.16
N ASP A 48 -5.35 -7.15 -2.07
CA ASP A 48 -5.00 -8.18 -1.09
C ASP A 48 -3.60 -8.75 -1.31
N ALA A 49 -3.22 -8.92 -2.59
CA ALA A 49 -1.88 -9.35 -2.97
C ALA A 49 -0.78 -8.45 -2.37
N ARG A 50 -0.98 -7.13 -2.32
CA ARG A 50 0.03 -6.20 -1.77
C ARG A 50 0.21 -6.34 -0.27
N LEU A 51 -0.88 -6.52 0.48
CA LEU A 51 -0.80 -6.81 1.91
C LEU A 51 -0.11 -8.15 2.17
N HIS A 52 -0.55 -9.18 1.44
CA HIS A 52 0.04 -10.52 1.55
C HIS A 52 1.54 -10.49 1.24
N GLN A 53 1.97 -9.83 0.15
CA GLN A 53 3.37 -9.71 -0.21
C GLN A 53 4.20 -8.98 0.85
N ALA A 54 3.71 -7.89 1.43
CA ALA A 54 4.42 -7.18 2.49
C ALA A 54 4.63 -8.06 3.73
N LEU A 55 3.64 -8.87 4.08
CA LEU A 55 3.74 -9.83 5.19
C LEU A 55 4.68 -11.01 4.85
N GLU A 56 4.67 -11.52 3.62
CA GLU A 56 5.64 -12.54 3.18
C GLU A 56 7.09 -12.00 3.15
N VAL A 57 7.29 -10.74 2.78
CA VAL A 57 8.61 -10.07 2.88
C VAL A 57 9.08 -10.02 4.34
N ALA A 58 8.21 -9.60 5.26
CA ALA A 58 8.52 -9.58 6.70
C ALA A 58 8.81 -10.98 7.26
N LYS A 59 8.08 -12.00 6.82
CA LYS A 59 8.30 -13.41 7.17
C LYS A 59 9.65 -13.92 6.62
N ALA A 60 9.95 -13.65 5.33
CA ALA A 60 11.22 -14.04 4.71
C ALA A 60 12.42 -13.36 5.39
N ALA A 61 12.25 -12.11 5.87
CA ALA A 61 13.25 -11.41 6.67
C ALA A 61 13.36 -11.95 8.12
N GLY A 62 12.58 -12.95 8.49
CA GLY A 62 12.64 -13.57 9.82
C GLY A 62 12.01 -12.72 10.94
N LYS A 63 11.26 -11.65 10.61
CA LYS A 63 10.66 -10.73 11.58
C LYS A 63 9.42 -11.32 12.26
N ILE A 64 8.65 -12.15 11.55
CA ILE A 64 7.34 -12.69 11.97
C ILE A 64 7.18 -14.16 11.65
N GLU A 65 6.24 -14.81 12.35
CA GLU A 65 5.55 -16.01 11.91
C GLU A 65 4.23 -15.57 11.30
N TYR A 66 3.96 -15.97 10.05
CA TYR A 66 2.81 -15.49 9.30
C TYR A 66 1.93 -16.62 8.80
N SER A 67 0.63 -16.50 9.07
CA SER A 67 -0.44 -17.31 8.51
C SER A 67 -1.54 -16.42 7.95
N PHE A 68 -2.37 -16.95 7.06
CA PHE A 68 -3.46 -16.17 6.48
C PHE A 68 -4.67 -17.01 6.09
N SER A 69 -5.81 -16.33 5.93
CA SER A 69 -7.03 -16.84 5.30
C SER A 69 -7.45 -15.91 4.17
N GLU A 70 -7.80 -16.47 3.03
CA GLU A 70 -8.30 -15.74 1.86
C GLU A 70 -9.73 -16.15 1.51
N LYS A 71 -10.42 -15.35 0.68
CA LYS A 71 -11.82 -15.58 0.27
C LYS A 71 -12.78 -15.69 1.47
N VAL A 72 -12.45 -14.97 2.54
CA VAL A 72 -13.27 -14.94 3.74
C VAL A 72 -14.47 -14.03 3.50
N SER A 73 -15.67 -14.62 3.43
CA SER A 73 -16.89 -13.84 3.24
C SER A 73 -17.14 -12.88 4.41
N ASN A 74 -17.84 -11.76 4.19
CA ASN A 74 -18.20 -10.83 5.27
C ASN A 74 -18.99 -11.52 6.41
N THR A 75 -19.74 -12.57 6.12
CA THR A 75 -20.48 -13.35 7.13
C THR A 75 -19.59 -14.20 8.00
N ASP A 76 -18.47 -14.71 7.48
CA ASP A 76 -17.51 -15.52 8.19
C ASP A 76 -16.40 -14.71 8.86
N TYR A 77 -16.18 -13.49 8.38
CA TYR A 77 -15.02 -12.68 8.73
C TYR A 77 -14.84 -12.50 10.25
N ILE A 78 -15.92 -12.20 10.94
CA ILE A 78 -15.91 -11.97 12.39
C ILE A 78 -15.55 -13.23 13.16
N ARG A 79 -15.99 -14.39 12.69
CA ARG A 79 -15.60 -15.69 13.28
C ARG A 79 -14.10 -15.93 13.08
N VAL A 80 -13.60 -15.76 11.86
CA VAL A 80 -12.17 -15.94 11.53
C VAL A 80 -11.30 -14.95 12.29
N LEU A 81 -11.76 -13.70 12.44
CA LEU A 81 -11.05 -12.67 13.20
C LEU A 81 -10.86 -13.07 14.67
N ARG A 82 -11.93 -13.61 15.32
CA ARG A 82 -11.84 -14.14 16.69
C ARG A 82 -10.94 -15.36 16.77
N GLU A 83 -11.06 -16.31 15.87
CA GLU A 83 -10.22 -17.51 15.84
C GLU A 83 -8.73 -17.15 15.79
N TYR A 84 -8.34 -16.17 14.99
CA TYR A 84 -6.96 -15.67 14.99
C TYR A 84 -6.59 -14.96 16.30
N ALA A 85 -7.45 -14.10 16.82
CA ALA A 85 -7.18 -13.40 18.07
C ALA A 85 -7.01 -14.39 19.26
N GLU A 86 -7.78 -15.49 19.29
CA GLU A 86 -7.68 -16.56 20.28
C GLU A 86 -6.47 -17.48 20.07
N SER A 87 -5.93 -17.60 18.87
CA SER A 87 -4.78 -18.46 18.54
C SER A 87 -3.44 -17.93 19.07
N GLY A 88 -3.44 -16.75 19.70
CA GLY A 88 -2.24 -16.12 20.27
C GLY A 88 -1.43 -15.35 19.24
N VAL A 89 -2.03 -14.89 18.14
CA VAL A 89 -1.41 -13.89 17.25
C VAL A 89 -1.34 -12.54 17.98
N GLN A 90 -0.32 -11.77 17.67
CA GLN A 90 -0.08 -10.46 18.29
C GLN A 90 -0.47 -9.30 17.39
N LEU A 91 -0.56 -9.55 16.07
CA LEU A 91 -0.97 -8.60 15.06
C LEU A 91 -1.87 -9.28 14.02
N ILE A 92 -3.00 -8.65 13.71
CA ILE A 92 -3.88 -9.05 12.61
C ILE A 92 -3.90 -7.92 11.58
N VAL A 93 -3.65 -8.27 10.31
CA VAL A 93 -3.66 -7.34 9.17
C VAL A 93 -4.72 -7.81 8.19
N GLY A 94 -5.55 -6.90 7.68
CA GLY A 94 -6.59 -7.26 6.73
C GLY A 94 -7.42 -6.07 6.29
N GLU A 95 -8.65 -6.33 5.89
CA GLU A 95 -9.59 -5.31 5.49
C GLU A 95 -10.90 -5.39 6.31
N ALA A 96 -11.54 -4.25 6.53
CA ALA A 96 -12.76 -4.16 7.29
C ALA A 96 -13.83 -3.29 6.62
N PHE A 97 -13.70 -2.95 5.34
CA PHE A 97 -14.58 -2.03 4.63
C PHE A 97 -16.06 -2.41 4.74
N GLY A 98 -16.40 -3.69 4.65
CA GLY A 98 -17.77 -4.17 4.73
C GLY A 98 -18.25 -4.54 6.14
N ILE A 99 -17.34 -4.58 7.15
CA ILE A 99 -17.63 -5.11 8.50
C ILE A 99 -16.99 -4.30 9.62
N SER A 100 -16.67 -3.05 9.36
CA SER A 100 -15.90 -2.15 10.25
C SER A 100 -16.44 -2.12 11.68
N ARG A 101 -17.75 -1.95 11.86
CA ARG A 101 -18.37 -1.87 13.17
C ARG A 101 -18.20 -3.16 13.99
N GLU A 102 -18.35 -4.29 13.34
CA GLU A 102 -18.24 -5.60 13.97
C GLU A 102 -16.77 -5.95 14.28
N ALA A 103 -15.85 -5.61 13.36
CA ALA A 103 -14.41 -5.80 13.57
C ALA A 103 -13.88 -4.99 14.76
N ARG A 104 -14.35 -3.76 14.94
CA ARG A 104 -14.01 -2.90 16.09
C ARG A 104 -14.48 -3.49 17.43
N LYS A 105 -15.65 -4.14 17.47
CA LYS A 105 -16.09 -4.86 18.68
C LYS A 105 -15.15 -6.01 19.03
N VAL A 106 -14.66 -6.74 18.02
CA VAL A 106 -13.66 -7.79 18.27
C VAL A 106 -12.37 -7.19 18.82
N ALA A 107 -11.93 -6.04 18.31
CA ALA A 107 -10.76 -5.37 18.87
C ALA A 107 -10.95 -4.97 20.34
N ASP A 108 -12.14 -4.54 20.74
CA ASP A 108 -12.48 -4.27 22.15
C ASP A 108 -12.46 -5.55 23.03
N GLU A 109 -12.87 -6.70 22.46
CA GLU A 109 -12.84 -8.01 23.12
C GLU A 109 -11.40 -8.53 23.34
N TYR A 110 -10.44 -8.14 22.46
CA TYR A 110 -9.05 -8.61 22.47
C TYR A 110 -8.04 -7.45 22.56
N PRO A 111 -7.99 -6.70 23.68
CA PRO A 111 -7.20 -5.47 23.79
C PRO A 111 -5.68 -5.67 23.69
N ASN A 112 -5.19 -6.92 23.82
CA ASN A 112 -3.78 -7.28 23.71
C ASN A 112 -3.36 -7.69 22.29
N VAL A 113 -4.28 -7.73 21.34
CA VAL A 113 -4.02 -8.00 19.92
C VAL A 113 -4.05 -6.67 19.17
N ALA A 114 -3.04 -6.41 18.37
CA ALA A 114 -3.00 -5.27 17.48
C ALA A 114 -3.74 -5.57 16.17
N PHE A 115 -4.54 -4.63 15.69
CA PHE A 115 -5.26 -4.71 14.43
C PHE A 115 -4.81 -3.57 13.51
N VAL A 116 -4.41 -3.90 12.28
CA VAL A 116 -4.10 -2.94 11.21
C VAL A 116 -5.00 -3.27 10.03
N MET A 117 -6.06 -2.50 9.87
CA MET A 117 -7.17 -2.86 8.99
C MET A 117 -7.42 -1.80 7.92
N GLY A 118 -7.61 -2.24 6.69
CA GLY A 118 -8.17 -1.41 5.62
C GLY A 118 -9.59 -0.97 6.01
N ASP A 119 -9.76 0.33 6.31
CA ASP A 119 -11.01 0.85 6.87
C ASP A 119 -11.08 2.37 6.60
N PRO A 120 -12.21 2.90 6.07
CA PRO A 120 -12.32 4.32 5.73
C PRO A 120 -12.60 5.23 6.95
N PHE A 121 -12.79 4.66 8.13
CA PHE A 121 -13.09 5.40 9.35
C PHE A 121 -11.83 5.69 10.18
N LYS A 122 -12.00 6.46 11.27
CA LYS A 122 -10.90 6.79 12.20
C LYS A 122 -10.44 5.55 12.98
N PRO A 123 -9.21 5.52 13.49
CA PRO A 123 -8.75 4.49 14.43
C PRO A 123 -9.73 4.28 15.59
N HIS A 124 -9.71 3.09 16.23
CA HIS A 124 -10.63 2.76 17.31
C HIS A 124 -9.89 2.17 18.52
N GLY A 125 -10.32 2.60 19.71
CA GLY A 125 -9.74 2.12 20.98
C GLY A 125 -8.24 2.38 21.07
N SER A 126 -7.50 1.42 21.63
CA SER A 126 -6.05 1.47 21.78
C SER A 126 -5.29 0.60 20.77
N ASN A 127 -5.98 -0.29 20.05
CA ASN A 127 -5.37 -1.39 19.32
C ASN A 127 -5.88 -1.60 17.88
N PHE A 128 -6.80 -0.76 17.37
CA PHE A 128 -7.32 -0.84 16.01
C PHE A 128 -6.86 0.34 15.17
N SER A 129 -5.75 0.16 14.46
CA SER A 129 -5.23 1.09 13.46
C SER A 129 -5.95 0.91 12.14
N VAL A 130 -6.00 1.97 11.35
CA VAL A 130 -6.63 1.98 10.04
C VAL A 130 -5.65 2.40 8.96
N PHE A 131 -5.86 1.94 7.75
CA PHE A 131 -5.19 2.42 6.55
C PHE A 131 -6.15 2.37 5.37
N ASP A 132 -5.78 3.04 4.30
CA ASP A 132 -6.46 2.95 3.01
C ASP A 132 -5.42 3.17 1.90
N ASN A 133 -5.81 2.97 0.66
CA ASN A 133 -4.94 3.13 -0.50
C ASN A 133 -4.89 4.62 -0.92
N TYR A 134 -3.82 5.32 -0.53
CA TYR A 134 -3.60 6.72 -0.92
C TYR A 134 -2.53 6.86 -2.02
N ILE A 135 -2.60 6.04 -3.07
CA ILE A 135 -1.72 6.17 -4.25
C ILE A 135 -2.20 7.21 -5.29
N HIS A 136 -3.04 8.16 -4.86
CA HIS A 136 -3.53 9.25 -5.71
C HIS A 136 -2.40 10.15 -6.23
N GLU A 137 -1.30 10.29 -5.47
CA GLU A 137 -0.13 11.08 -5.88
C GLU A 137 0.54 10.52 -7.15
N PRO A 138 0.96 9.25 -7.24
CA PRO A 138 1.44 8.69 -8.49
C PRO A 138 0.34 8.61 -9.56
N CYS A 139 -0.96 8.50 -9.22
CA CYS A 139 -2.03 8.59 -10.20
C CYS A 139 -2.07 9.97 -10.88
N TYR A 140 -1.86 11.06 -10.14
CA TYR A 140 -1.74 12.40 -10.71
C TYR A 140 -0.56 12.48 -11.70
N LEU A 141 0.60 11.93 -11.32
CA LEU A 141 1.78 11.88 -12.18
C LEU A 141 1.55 11.03 -13.44
N MET A 142 0.86 9.89 -13.32
CA MET A 142 0.44 9.08 -14.48
C MET A 142 -0.50 9.86 -15.41
N GLY A 143 -1.42 10.62 -14.83
CA GLY A 143 -2.34 11.46 -15.57
C GLY A 143 -1.61 12.45 -16.47
N ILE A 144 -0.52 13.07 -16.00
CA ILE A 144 0.32 13.96 -16.83
C ILE A 144 0.88 13.21 -18.04
N ILE A 145 1.39 12.01 -17.84
CA ILE A 145 1.93 11.19 -18.92
C ILE A 145 0.82 10.83 -19.91
N ALA A 146 -0.32 10.34 -19.41
CA ALA A 146 -1.47 9.98 -20.23
C ALA A 146 -1.98 11.16 -21.06
N GLY A 147 -2.10 12.34 -20.43
CA GLY A 147 -2.51 13.57 -21.11
C GLY A 147 -1.55 14.03 -22.21
N SER A 148 -0.24 13.73 -22.07
CA SER A 148 0.75 14.05 -23.10
C SER A 148 0.82 13.02 -24.23
N MET A 149 0.26 11.82 -24.04
CA MET A 149 0.33 10.72 -25.01
C MET A 149 -0.99 10.47 -25.76
N THR A 150 -2.14 10.86 -25.20
CA THR A 150 -3.43 10.69 -25.88
C THR A 150 -3.49 11.49 -27.19
N LYS A 151 -4.02 10.87 -28.23
CA LYS A 151 -4.26 11.47 -29.55
C LYS A 151 -5.72 11.86 -29.72
N SER A 152 -6.63 11.05 -29.17
CA SER A 152 -8.08 11.29 -29.24
C SER A 152 -8.55 12.34 -28.26
N LYS A 153 -7.75 12.67 -27.23
CA LYS A 153 -8.12 13.43 -26.03
C LYS A 153 -9.26 12.77 -25.22
N LYS A 154 -9.46 11.47 -25.40
CA LYS A 154 -10.46 10.68 -24.69
C LYS A 154 -9.79 9.55 -23.94
N ILE A 155 -9.94 9.56 -22.62
CA ILE A 155 -9.33 8.58 -21.73
C ILE A 155 -10.43 7.81 -21.00
N GLY A 156 -10.30 6.48 -20.98
CA GLY A 156 -11.23 5.58 -20.29
C GLY A 156 -10.70 5.17 -18.93
N MET A 157 -11.61 4.98 -17.98
CA MET A 157 -11.31 4.58 -16.62
C MET A 157 -12.33 3.53 -16.17
N VAL A 158 -11.84 2.35 -15.78
CA VAL A 158 -12.70 1.24 -15.33
C VAL A 158 -12.37 0.91 -13.89
N GLY A 159 -13.32 1.13 -12.99
CA GLY A 159 -13.19 0.91 -11.55
C GLY A 159 -14.14 -0.16 -11.01
N GLY A 160 -13.88 -0.60 -9.77
CA GLY A 160 -14.71 -1.59 -9.09
C GLY A 160 -16.03 -0.99 -8.61
N TYR A 161 -15.97 -0.14 -7.61
CA TYR A 161 -17.09 0.57 -7.01
C TYR A 161 -16.77 2.06 -6.83
N PRO A 162 -17.76 2.95 -6.83
CA PRO A 162 -17.57 4.39 -6.64
C PRO A 162 -17.41 4.74 -5.15
N ILE A 163 -16.37 4.21 -4.51
CA ILE A 163 -16.02 4.52 -3.13
C ILE A 163 -14.82 5.45 -3.06
N GLY A 164 -14.62 6.14 -1.94
CA GLY A 164 -13.59 7.14 -1.75
C GLY A 164 -12.20 6.67 -2.19
N GLU A 165 -11.82 5.43 -1.87
CA GLU A 165 -10.56 4.83 -2.29
C GLU A 165 -10.34 4.90 -3.81
N VAL A 166 -11.29 4.47 -4.61
CA VAL A 166 -11.19 4.45 -6.07
C VAL A 166 -11.39 5.85 -6.66
N ASN A 167 -12.32 6.61 -6.09
CA ASN A 167 -12.68 7.93 -6.58
C ASN A 167 -11.50 8.90 -6.54
N ARG A 168 -10.71 8.92 -5.45
CA ARG A 168 -9.53 9.79 -5.32
C ARG A 168 -8.45 9.49 -6.35
N LEU A 169 -8.29 8.21 -6.74
CA LEU A 169 -7.32 7.82 -7.76
C LEU A 169 -7.74 8.35 -9.14
N PHE A 170 -9.02 8.21 -9.46
CA PHE A 170 -9.58 8.71 -10.72
C PHE A 170 -9.51 10.22 -10.81
N HIS A 171 -9.91 10.95 -9.77
CA HIS A 171 -9.80 12.40 -9.74
C HIS A 171 -8.36 12.90 -9.88
N ALA A 172 -7.42 12.28 -9.19
CA ALA A 172 -6.00 12.64 -9.30
C ALA A 172 -5.47 12.41 -10.71
N PHE A 173 -5.78 11.26 -11.32
CA PHE A 173 -5.40 10.97 -12.70
C PHE A 173 -6.01 11.98 -13.69
N MET A 174 -7.31 12.26 -13.57
CA MET A 174 -7.99 13.28 -14.38
C MET A 174 -7.35 14.66 -14.23
N ALA A 175 -7.05 15.07 -12.99
CA ALA A 175 -6.41 16.36 -12.70
C ALA A 175 -5.02 16.43 -13.35
N GLY A 176 -4.23 15.36 -13.25
CA GLY A 176 -2.94 15.26 -13.91
C GLY A 176 -3.03 15.41 -15.43
N ALA A 177 -3.95 14.69 -16.08
CA ALA A 177 -4.16 14.78 -17.52
C ALA A 177 -4.64 16.18 -17.96
N LYS A 178 -5.62 16.76 -17.26
CA LYS A 178 -6.11 18.12 -17.54
C LYS A 178 -5.06 19.21 -17.28
N SER A 179 -4.05 18.96 -16.43
CA SER A 179 -2.93 19.89 -16.25
C SER A 179 -2.01 19.99 -17.48
N VAL A 180 -2.17 19.08 -18.45
CA VAL A 180 -1.48 19.08 -19.75
C VAL A 180 -2.38 19.68 -20.82
N ASP A 181 -3.60 19.17 -20.93
CA ASP A 181 -4.62 19.70 -21.86
C ASP A 181 -6.00 19.69 -21.19
N PRO A 182 -6.58 20.86 -20.87
CA PRO A 182 -7.92 20.97 -20.26
C PRO A 182 -9.06 20.38 -21.11
N ALA A 183 -8.82 20.20 -22.43
CA ALA A 183 -9.81 19.65 -23.36
C ALA A 183 -9.90 18.10 -23.32
N ILE A 184 -9.09 17.43 -22.48
CA ILE A 184 -9.17 15.98 -22.33
C ILE A 184 -10.49 15.61 -21.63
N GLU A 185 -11.18 14.66 -22.23
CA GLU A 185 -12.45 14.10 -21.78
C GLU A 185 -12.25 12.69 -21.19
N PHE A 186 -13.14 12.30 -20.29
CA PHE A 186 -13.05 11.03 -19.57
C PHE A 186 -14.33 10.21 -19.66
N LYS A 187 -14.18 8.91 -19.88
CA LYS A 187 -15.25 7.92 -19.74
C LYS A 187 -15.01 7.10 -18.48
N VAL A 188 -15.92 7.15 -17.53
CA VAL A 188 -15.81 6.43 -16.26
C VAL A 188 -16.85 5.33 -16.21
N THR A 189 -16.44 4.12 -15.84
CA THR A 189 -17.35 2.97 -15.64
C THR A 189 -16.97 2.22 -14.38
N PHE A 190 -17.95 2.03 -13.49
CA PHE A 190 -17.81 1.14 -12.33
C PHE A 190 -18.53 -0.17 -12.61
N ILE A 191 -17.82 -1.31 -12.44
CA ILE A 191 -18.36 -2.62 -12.81
C ILE A 191 -19.20 -3.27 -11.70
N GLY A 192 -19.18 -2.72 -10.47
CA GLY A 192 -19.91 -3.29 -9.33
C GLY A 192 -19.33 -4.62 -8.84
N SER A 193 -18.02 -4.83 -9.02
CA SER A 193 -17.29 -6.00 -8.53
C SER A 193 -15.84 -5.63 -8.22
N TRP A 194 -15.27 -6.24 -7.17
CA TRP A 194 -13.85 -6.10 -6.87
C TRP A 194 -12.97 -7.02 -7.73
N TYR A 195 -13.50 -8.17 -8.16
CA TYR A 195 -12.76 -9.10 -9.00
C TYR A 195 -13.67 -9.80 -10.02
N ASP A 196 -13.77 -9.21 -11.20
CA ASP A 196 -14.51 -9.75 -12.35
C ASP A 196 -13.79 -9.31 -13.65
N PRO A 197 -12.67 -9.96 -14.01
CA PRO A 197 -11.90 -9.60 -15.19
C PRO A 197 -12.69 -9.59 -16.50
N PRO A 198 -13.60 -10.55 -16.78
CA PRO A 198 -14.44 -10.50 -17.98
C PRO A 198 -15.30 -9.24 -18.05
N LYS A 199 -15.98 -8.88 -16.97
CA LYS A 199 -16.85 -7.69 -16.93
C LYS A 199 -16.05 -6.39 -17.08
N ALA A 200 -14.86 -6.31 -16.46
CA ALA A 200 -13.96 -5.17 -16.62
C ALA A 200 -13.46 -5.02 -18.06
N LYS A 201 -13.15 -6.15 -18.72
CA LYS A 201 -12.75 -6.19 -20.13
C LYS A 201 -13.87 -5.72 -21.06
N GLU A 202 -15.12 -6.15 -20.83
CA GLU A 202 -16.30 -5.68 -21.60
C GLU A 202 -16.50 -4.17 -21.43
N ALA A 203 -16.42 -3.65 -20.20
CA ALA A 203 -16.51 -2.22 -19.93
C ALA A 203 -15.42 -1.42 -20.67
N ALA A 204 -14.18 -1.94 -20.67
CA ALA A 204 -13.08 -1.33 -21.40
C ALA A 204 -13.31 -1.32 -22.93
N PHE A 205 -13.81 -2.41 -23.50
CA PHE A 205 -14.17 -2.45 -24.91
C PHE A 205 -15.22 -1.41 -25.28
N ALA A 206 -16.29 -1.28 -24.49
CA ALA A 206 -17.32 -0.26 -24.72
C ALA A 206 -16.74 1.17 -24.66
N GLN A 207 -15.76 1.43 -23.81
CA GLN A 207 -15.05 2.71 -23.76
C GLN A 207 -14.21 2.92 -25.01
N ILE A 208 -13.46 1.92 -25.47
CA ILE A 208 -12.65 1.98 -26.69
C ILE A 208 -13.54 2.27 -27.93
N GLU A 209 -14.68 1.60 -28.03
CA GLU A 209 -15.67 1.83 -29.09
C GLU A 209 -16.22 3.27 -29.10
N SER A 210 -16.23 3.95 -27.96
CA SER A 210 -16.60 5.37 -27.85
C SER A 210 -15.47 6.35 -28.24
N GLY A 211 -14.30 5.83 -28.68
CA GLY A 211 -13.17 6.61 -29.18
C GLY A 211 -12.06 6.86 -28.16
N VAL A 212 -12.05 6.14 -27.04
CA VAL A 212 -10.96 6.17 -26.05
C VAL A 212 -9.70 5.53 -26.66
N ASP A 213 -8.53 6.15 -26.49
CA ASP A 213 -7.24 5.65 -26.96
C ASP A 213 -6.24 5.35 -25.82
N ILE A 214 -6.60 5.66 -24.58
CA ILE A 214 -5.84 5.34 -23.36
C ILE A 214 -6.80 4.87 -22.28
N LEU A 215 -6.43 3.80 -21.55
CA LEU A 215 -7.20 3.28 -20.42
C LEU A 215 -6.45 3.42 -19.10
N TYR A 216 -7.13 3.78 -18.02
CA TYR A 216 -6.67 3.57 -16.66
C TYR A 216 -7.25 2.26 -16.10
N ALA A 217 -6.37 1.28 -15.88
CA ALA A 217 -6.70 -0.08 -15.52
C ALA A 217 -6.73 -0.25 -13.99
N GLU A 218 -7.77 0.27 -13.33
CA GLU A 218 -7.95 0.06 -11.90
C GLU A 218 -8.36 -1.40 -11.62
N ARG A 219 -9.05 -2.06 -12.56
CA ARG A 219 -9.48 -3.46 -12.45
C ARG A 219 -8.72 -4.41 -13.39
N ALA A 220 -8.57 -5.67 -12.95
CA ALA A 220 -8.07 -6.75 -13.79
C ALA A 220 -8.99 -6.97 -15.00
N GLY A 221 -8.42 -7.28 -16.18
CA GLY A 221 -9.14 -7.43 -17.46
C GLY A 221 -9.08 -6.19 -18.36
N VAL A 222 -8.85 -5.00 -17.81
CA VAL A 222 -8.76 -3.75 -18.61
C VAL A 222 -7.53 -3.75 -19.52
N VAL A 223 -6.38 -4.24 -19.01
CA VAL A 223 -5.14 -4.36 -19.80
C VAL A 223 -5.31 -5.36 -20.94
N ASP A 224 -6.10 -6.42 -20.75
CA ASP A 224 -6.40 -7.39 -21.82
C ASP A 224 -7.15 -6.73 -22.97
N ALA A 225 -8.13 -5.88 -22.67
CA ALA A 225 -8.85 -5.12 -23.68
C ALA A 225 -7.93 -4.13 -24.43
N ALA A 226 -7.08 -3.41 -23.70
CA ALA A 226 -6.11 -2.49 -24.29
C ALA A 226 -5.15 -3.23 -25.23
N ARG A 227 -4.63 -4.38 -24.84
CA ARG A 227 -3.77 -5.23 -25.64
C ARG A 227 -4.46 -5.70 -26.91
N GLU A 228 -5.68 -6.23 -26.81
CA GLU A 228 -6.42 -6.73 -27.98
C GLU A 228 -6.76 -5.64 -29.00
N LYS A 229 -6.91 -4.40 -28.54
CA LYS A 229 -7.22 -3.24 -29.39
C LYS A 229 -5.99 -2.42 -29.79
N GLY A 230 -4.80 -2.77 -29.29
CA GLY A 230 -3.55 -2.08 -29.61
C GLY A 230 -3.49 -0.65 -29.09
N ILE A 231 -4.13 -0.35 -27.96
CA ILE A 231 -4.08 0.97 -27.32
C ILE A 231 -3.28 0.91 -26.02
N LEU A 232 -2.97 2.06 -25.43
CA LEU A 232 -2.17 2.16 -24.23
C LEU A 232 -3.03 2.03 -22.96
N ALA A 233 -2.40 1.53 -21.90
CA ALA A 233 -2.98 1.49 -20.56
C ALA A 233 -2.02 2.04 -19.51
N PHE A 234 -2.58 2.45 -18.38
CA PHE A 234 -1.88 2.82 -17.15
C PHE A 234 -2.35 1.90 -16.03
N GLY A 235 -1.40 1.36 -15.27
CA GLY A 235 -1.66 0.34 -14.27
C GLY A 235 -1.95 0.89 -12.88
N ASN A 236 -2.43 0.01 -12.00
CA ASN A 236 -2.83 0.34 -10.63
C ASN A 236 -2.30 -0.69 -9.64
N VAL A 237 -1.86 -0.22 -8.46
CA VAL A 237 -1.40 -1.00 -7.31
C VAL A 237 -0.07 -1.73 -7.53
N ASN A 238 0.04 -2.52 -8.60
CA ASN A 238 1.20 -3.32 -8.95
C ASN A 238 1.85 -2.82 -10.24
N ASP A 239 3.10 -3.23 -10.48
CA ASP A 239 3.81 -2.99 -11.74
C ASP A 239 3.22 -3.89 -12.85
N MET A 240 2.14 -3.39 -13.47
CA MET A 240 1.38 -4.14 -14.46
C MET A 240 2.11 -4.30 -15.81
N ASN A 241 3.17 -3.53 -16.08
CA ASN A 241 4.00 -3.76 -17.28
C ASN A 241 4.71 -5.12 -17.20
N LYS A 242 5.08 -5.58 -15.99
CA LYS A 242 5.72 -6.88 -15.78
C LYS A 242 4.77 -8.08 -15.81
N GLU A 243 3.48 -7.85 -15.84
CA GLU A 243 2.50 -8.91 -16.01
C GLU A 243 2.51 -9.41 -17.46
N GLU A 244 2.12 -10.66 -17.68
CA GLU A 244 2.17 -11.33 -19.02
C GLU A 244 1.47 -10.52 -20.10
N ASN A 245 0.33 -9.88 -19.76
CA ASN A 245 -0.45 -9.05 -20.67
C ASN A 245 -0.08 -7.56 -20.62
N GLY A 246 0.86 -7.14 -19.78
CA GLY A 246 1.17 -5.72 -19.55
C GLY A 246 2.27 -5.17 -20.46
N LYS A 247 3.24 -5.99 -20.81
CA LYS A 247 4.37 -5.58 -21.65
C LYS A 247 3.89 -4.99 -22.99
N ASP A 248 4.51 -3.90 -23.43
CA ASP A 248 4.17 -3.15 -24.65
C ASP A 248 2.77 -2.49 -24.66
N VAL A 249 2.04 -2.53 -23.54
CA VAL A 249 0.70 -1.96 -23.37
C VAL A 249 0.66 -0.99 -22.21
N VAL A 250 1.19 -1.37 -21.04
CA VAL A 250 1.16 -0.57 -19.81
C VAL A 250 2.36 0.36 -19.77
N VAL A 251 2.11 1.67 -19.89
CA VAL A 251 3.15 2.71 -19.93
C VAL A 251 3.87 2.83 -18.59
N THR A 252 3.12 2.86 -17.50
CA THR A 252 3.58 2.83 -16.12
C THR A 252 2.41 2.49 -15.20
N SER A 253 2.68 2.31 -13.92
CA SER A 253 1.66 2.00 -12.91
C SER A 253 1.85 2.85 -11.67
N ALA A 254 0.76 3.22 -11.00
CA ALA A 254 0.81 3.71 -9.63
C ALA A 254 1.02 2.51 -8.69
N LEU A 255 2.17 2.49 -8.03
CA LEU A 255 2.54 1.40 -7.12
C LEU A 255 2.12 1.72 -5.69
N TRP A 256 1.60 0.70 -5.01
CA TRP A 256 1.31 0.74 -3.59
C TRP A 256 2.31 -0.13 -2.82
N HIS A 257 2.93 0.44 -1.80
CA HIS A 257 3.94 -0.23 -0.98
C HIS A 257 3.44 -0.29 0.47
N MET A 258 3.27 -1.52 0.98
CA MET A 258 2.82 -1.73 2.36
C MET A 258 3.94 -2.18 3.29
N GLU A 259 5.13 -2.45 2.77
CA GLU A 259 6.26 -2.96 3.53
C GLU A 259 6.63 -2.04 4.69
N SER A 260 6.71 -0.72 4.46
CA SER A 260 7.05 0.25 5.50
C SER A 260 5.99 0.36 6.59
N ALA A 261 4.70 0.35 6.21
CA ALA A 261 3.58 0.38 7.15
C ALA A 261 3.52 -0.88 8.01
N ILE A 262 3.72 -2.05 7.38
CA ILE A 262 3.75 -3.34 8.06
C ILE A 262 4.96 -3.44 8.99
N ASP A 263 6.15 -3.03 8.54
CA ASP A 263 7.35 -3.02 9.38
C ASP A 263 7.18 -2.11 10.60
N TYR A 264 6.60 -0.92 10.41
CA TYR A 264 6.29 -0.02 11.52
C TYR A 264 5.35 -0.69 12.54
N ALA A 265 4.26 -1.30 12.09
CA ALA A 265 3.34 -2.00 12.98
C ALA A 265 4.02 -3.14 13.74
N ILE A 266 4.84 -3.95 13.06
CA ILE A 266 5.59 -5.06 13.66
C ILE A 266 6.52 -4.55 14.77
N GLU A 267 7.27 -3.47 14.52
CA GLU A 267 8.19 -2.91 15.52
C GLU A 267 7.44 -2.32 16.72
N GLN A 268 6.30 -1.66 16.52
CA GLN A 268 5.46 -1.17 17.60
C GLN A 268 4.92 -2.32 18.48
N VAL A 269 4.48 -3.41 17.88
CA VAL A 269 4.01 -4.60 18.61
C VAL A 269 5.15 -5.25 19.38
N LYS A 270 6.34 -5.43 18.78
CA LYS A 270 7.53 -5.98 19.46
C LYS A 270 7.97 -5.13 20.64
N ALA A 271 7.90 -3.83 20.52
CA ALA A 271 8.26 -2.88 21.56
C ALA A 271 7.19 -2.75 22.68
N GLY A 272 6.01 -3.34 22.51
CA GLY A 272 4.87 -3.15 23.41
C GLY A 272 4.33 -1.71 23.43
N SER A 273 4.56 -0.97 22.35
CA SER A 273 4.21 0.46 22.19
C SER A 273 3.13 0.71 21.14
N PHE A 274 2.53 -0.36 20.61
CA PHE A 274 1.47 -0.25 19.60
C PHE A 274 0.30 0.61 20.11
N LYS A 275 -0.13 1.54 19.29
CA LYS A 275 -1.31 2.38 19.51
C LYS A 275 -2.14 2.42 18.24
N ALA A 276 -3.44 2.63 18.43
CA ALA A 276 -4.34 2.83 17.31
C ALA A 276 -4.03 4.16 16.59
N GLU A 277 -3.63 4.08 15.32
CA GLU A 277 -3.23 5.21 14.48
C GLU A 277 -3.85 5.10 13.09
N ASP A 278 -3.99 6.23 12.39
CA ASP A 278 -4.29 6.27 10.97
C ASP A 278 -2.97 6.19 10.19
N TYR A 279 -2.79 5.11 9.45
CA TYR A 279 -1.60 4.87 8.63
C TYR A 279 -1.66 5.51 7.23
N LYS A 280 -2.56 6.47 7.03
CA LYS A 280 -2.71 7.20 5.75
C LYS A 280 -1.38 7.64 5.16
N GLU A 281 -0.54 8.33 5.95
CA GLU A 281 0.75 8.84 5.47
C GLU A 281 1.72 7.73 5.06
N TRP A 282 1.63 6.56 5.71
CA TRP A 282 2.46 5.41 5.37
C TRP A 282 2.14 4.79 4.00
N THR A 283 1.00 5.15 3.41
CA THR A 283 0.56 4.69 2.07
C THR A 283 0.78 5.75 0.99
N MET A 284 1.40 6.91 1.33
CA MET A 284 1.71 8.02 0.43
C MET A 284 3.18 8.04 0.03
N MET A 285 3.54 8.82 -1.02
CA MET A 285 4.89 8.88 -1.57
C MET A 285 5.92 9.34 -0.55
N GLN A 286 5.60 10.31 0.29
CA GLN A 286 6.53 10.88 1.27
C GLN A 286 7.09 9.84 2.26
N LYS A 287 6.31 8.85 2.64
CA LYS A 287 6.71 7.74 3.52
C LYS A 287 7.13 6.48 2.74
N GLY A 288 7.25 6.57 1.42
CA GLY A 288 7.61 5.44 0.58
C GLY A 288 6.47 4.44 0.36
N GLY A 289 5.21 4.81 0.74
CA GLY A 289 4.02 3.96 0.56
C GLY A 289 3.47 3.98 -0.86
N ALA A 290 3.92 4.89 -1.71
CA ALA A 290 3.51 4.97 -3.10
C ALA A 290 4.67 5.41 -4.00
N SER A 291 4.65 4.99 -5.26
CA SER A 291 5.58 5.45 -6.30
C SER A 291 5.04 5.18 -7.70
N LEU A 292 5.74 5.71 -8.74
CA LEU A 292 5.52 5.27 -10.12
C LEU A 292 6.41 4.07 -10.43
N ALA A 293 5.89 3.13 -11.22
CA ALA A 293 6.69 2.10 -11.87
C ALA A 293 7.64 2.71 -12.92
N PRO A 294 8.75 2.04 -13.27
CA PRO A 294 9.58 2.41 -14.40
C PRO A 294 8.80 2.42 -15.71
N TYR A 295 9.30 3.17 -16.69
CA TYR A 295 8.62 3.30 -18.01
C TYR A 295 9.03 2.21 -19.02
N TYR A 296 10.05 1.41 -18.71
CA TYR A 296 10.52 0.30 -19.56
C TYR A 296 10.66 0.70 -21.04
N GLU A 297 10.01 -0.06 -21.94
CA GLU A 297 10.01 0.18 -23.40
C GLU A 297 9.29 1.47 -23.82
N PHE A 298 8.65 2.16 -22.89
CA PHE A 298 8.02 3.46 -23.12
C PHE A 298 8.93 4.64 -22.78
N GLU A 299 10.13 4.42 -22.20
CA GLU A 299 11.05 5.49 -21.76
C GLU A 299 11.31 6.53 -22.86
N ASP A 300 11.53 6.09 -24.10
CA ASP A 300 11.78 6.95 -25.25
C ASP A 300 10.50 7.36 -26.01
N LYS A 301 9.34 6.81 -25.64
CA LYS A 301 8.05 7.12 -26.27
C LYS A 301 7.28 8.22 -25.54
N ILE A 302 7.59 8.47 -24.28
CA ILE A 302 7.00 9.53 -23.47
C ILE A 302 7.67 10.86 -23.85
N PRO A 303 6.91 11.95 -24.13
CA PRO A 303 7.48 13.27 -24.38
C PRO A 303 8.44 13.72 -23.28
N ALA A 304 9.59 14.26 -23.67
CA ALA A 304 10.67 14.62 -22.73
C ALA A 304 10.24 15.69 -21.70
N ASP A 305 9.41 16.63 -22.12
CA ASP A 305 8.84 17.67 -21.26
C ASP A 305 7.85 17.10 -20.23
N ALA A 306 7.05 16.09 -20.60
CA ALA A 306 6.19 15.37 -19.67
C ALA A 306 6.99 14.62 -18.62
N LYS A 307 8.06 13.91 -19.02
CA LYS A 307 8.97 13.24 -18.07
C LYS A 307 9.63 14.25 -17.12
N ALA A 308 10.11 15.37 -17.64
CA ALA A 308 10.72 16.43 -16.82
C ALA A 308 9.72 17.02 -15.82
N LYS A 309 8.47 17.27 -16.24
CA LYS A 309 7.38 17.75 -15.38
C LYS A 309 7.07 16.76 -14.27
N VAL A 310 6.93 15.47 -14.60
CA VAL A 310 6.68 14.39 -13.64
C VAL A 310 7.81 14.28 -12.62
N ALA A 311 9.07 14.29 -13.09
CA ALA A 311 10.22 14.20 -12.19
C ALA A 311 10.32 15.40 -11.23
N ALA A 312 10.02 16.61 -11.69
CA ALA A 312 10.00 17.82 -10.86
C ALA A 312 8.87 17.77 -9.83
N LEU A 313 7.66 17.39 -10.25
CA LEU A 313 6.50 17.30 -9.35
C LEU A 313 6.64 16.16 -8.34
N SER A 314 7.19 15.02 -8.74
CA SER A 314 7.49 13.91 -7.81
C SER A 314 8.37 14.38 -6.64
N LYS A 315 9.43 15.16 -6.93
CA LYS A 315 10.28 15.75 -5.87
C LYS A 315 9.49 16.68 -4.94
N LYS A 316 8.62 17.51 -5.50
CA LYS A 316 7.79 18.45 -4.73
C LYS A 316 6.73 17.73 -3.89
N ILE A 317 6.15 16.64 -4.38
CA ILE A 317 5.23 15.78 -3.61
C ILE A 317 5.98 15.16 -2.44
N MET A 318 7.15 14.56 -2.69
CA MET A 318 7.96 13.94 -1.64
C MET A 318 8.47 14.93 -0.58
N SER A 319 8.68 16.20 -0.93
CA SER A 319 9.03 17.26 0.02
C SER A 319 7.84 17.92 0.71
N GLY A 320 6.61 17.62 0.27
CA GLY A 320 5.39 18.28 0.76
C GLY A 320 5.14 19.67 0.17
N GLU A 321 5.99 20.13 -0.78
CA GLU A 321 5.82 21.43 -1.46
C GLU A 321 4.61 21.44 -2.40
N PHE A 322 4.25 20.29 -2.96
CA PHE A 322 3.07 20.11 -3.81
C PHE A 322 2.18 19.01 -3.23
N VAL A 323 0.94 19.35 -2.96
CA VAL A 323 -0.07 18.41 -2.44
C VAL A 323 -1.07 18.10 -3.54
N VAL A 324 -1.23 16.83 -3.86
CA VAL A 324 -2.28 16.35 -4.76
C VAL A 324 -3.60 16.35 -3.99
N GLU A 325 -4.63 16.97 -4.56
CA GLU A 325 -5.95 17.02 -3.95
C GLU A 325 -6.55 15.62 -3.77
N ILE A 326 -7.12 15.35 -2.60
CA ILE A 326 -7.90 14.15 -2.32
C ILE A 326 -9.37 14.49 -2.54
N ASN A 327 -9.97 13.90 -3.55
CA ASN A 327 -11.39 14.03 -3.85
C ASN A 327 -12.06 12.66 -3.85
N ASP A 328 -12.82 12.38 -2.80
CA ASP A 328 -13.50 11.11 -2.58
C ASP A 328 -14.92 11.06 -3.20
N ASN A 329 -15.37 12.13 -3.85
CA ASN A 329 -16.66 12.13 -4.55
C ASN A 329 -16.63 11.22 -5.78
N GLU A 330 -17.77 10.67 -6.16
CA GLU A 330 -17.88 9.83 -7.35
C GLU A 330 -17.55 10.64 -8.62
N PRO A 331 -16.52 10.25 -9.39
CA PRO A 331 -16.16 10.90 -10.63
C PRO A 331 -17.21 10.62 -11.73
N LYS A 332 -17.45 11.62 -12.58
CA LYS A 332 -18.43 11.51 -13.67
C LYS A 332 -17.71 11.48 -15.03
N SER A 333 -18.30 10.78 -15.98
CA SER A 333 -17.90 10.89 -17.39
C SER A 333 -18.14 12.31 -17.87
N THR A 334 -17.29 12.78 -18.79
CA THR A 334 -17.38 14.14 -19.38
C THR A 334 -17.87 14.10 -20.84
N PHE A 335 -18.04 12.89 -21.40
CA PHE A 335 -18.64 12.67 -22.73
C PHE A 335 -19.42 11.35 -22.76
#